data_a24d09d54b64e0f75247a0e2aeca38cc
#
_entry.id   a24d09d54b64e0f75247a0e2aeca38cc
#
_cell.length_a   1.000
_cell.length_b   1.000
_cell.length_c   1.000
_cell.angle_alpha   90.00
_cell.angle_beta   90.00
_cell.angle_gamma   90.00
#
_symmetry.space_group_name_H-M   'P 1'
#
loop_
_entity.id
_entity.type
_entity.pdbx_description
1 polymer ?
#
loop_
_entity_poly.entity_id
_entity_poly.type
_entity_poly.pdbx_seq_one_letter_code
_entity_poly.pdbx_strand_id
1 'polypeptide(L)'
;MIQHTPLRKLRHVPVIERVSFGGKWVLVELDDASRTRSHAAAVGFNRSVALAVANALSCNVNAASGLRERGFELSEERDYSFLRPDDAVVLIGAGMLMREARDACARVDVVDMRAPSVLYSASFDAEGERLGPTNVRFHGPEDTRDLVERADVVGVTGCALANESLFEIAEMARGVREFVVFGPSAQLPMELFEQLGVTRVATSRVVDAAALVEGMLTGFESSGPRDASEGYAVSLPREGVACAPRRG
;
A
#
# COMPACT_ATOMS: atom_id res chain seq x y z
N MET A 1 26.21 0.19 3.71
CA MET A 1 26.40 -0.80 4.80
C MET A 1 25.04 -0.91 5.46
N ILE A 2 24.28 -1.97 5.13
CA ILE A 2 22.91 -2.18 5.64
C ILE A 2 23.04 -2.45 7.14
N GLN A 3 22.74 -1.46 7.97
CA GLN A 3 22.70 -1.62 9.41
C GLN A 3 21.50 -2.48 9.79
N HIS A 4 21.82 -3.56 10.39
CA HIS A 4 21.08 -4.60 11.08
C HIS A 4 19.59 -4.36 11.32
N THR A 5 18.76 -4.96 10.50
CA THR A 5 17.32 -5.12 10.58
C THR A 5 16.86 -5.69 11.94
N PRO A 6 15.72 -5.22 12.50
CA PRO A 6 15.16 -5.68 13.77
C PRO A 6 14.88 -7.18 13.90
N LEU A 7 14.89 -7.93 12.80
CA LEU A 7 14.70 -9.39 12.78
C LEU A 7 15.66 -10.17 13.70
N ARG A 8 16.81 -9.58 14.09
CA ARG A 8 17.72 -10.19 15.08
C ARG A 8 17.17 -10.32 16.50
N LYS A 9 16.02 -9.68 16.81
CA LYS A 9 15.39 -9.78 18.14
C LYS A 9 14.42 -10.96 18.26
N LEU A 10 14.14 -11.69 17.18
CA LEU A 10 13.33 -12.89 17.27
C LEU A 10 14.11 -13.98 18.04
N ARG A 11 13.66 -14.25 19.27
CA ARG A 11 14.22 -15.31 20.14
C ARG A 11 13.84 -16.72 19.66
N HIS A 12 12.84 -16.81 18.83
CA HIS A 12 12.30 -18.02 18.20
C HIS A 12 12.06 -17.71 16.72
N VAL A 13 12.40 -18.64 15.84
CA VAL A 13 12.06 -18.56 14.42
C VAL A 13 10.67 -19.15 14.27
N PRO A 14 9.63 -18.34 14.00
CA PRO A 14 8.28 -18.87 13.86
C PRO A 14 8.17 -19.80 12.66
N VAL A 15 7.37 -20.83 12.79
CA VAL A 15 7.07 -21.77 11.71
C VAL A 15 5.78 -21.32 11.02
N ILE A 16 5.69 -21.52 9.72
CA ILE A 16 4.42 -21.29 9.00
C ILE A 16 3.44 -22.38 9.43
N GLU A 17 2.36 -21.99 10.10
CA GLU A 17 1.28 -22.89 10.51
C GLU A 17 0.33 -23.15 9.36
N ARG A 18 -0.02 -22.08 8.61
CA ARG A 18 -0.97 -22.16 7.50
C ARG A 18 -0.69 -21.12 6.43
N VAL A 19 -0.93 -21.51 5.17
CA VAL A 19 -0.99 -20.61 4.04
C VAL A 19 -2.33 -20.80 3.33
N SER A 20 -3.08 -19.72 3.15
CA SER A 20 -4.36 -19.71 2.44
C SER A 20 -4.27 -18.86 1.19
N PHE A 21 -4.79 -19.34 0.08
CA PHE A 21 -4.77 -18.67 -1.21
C PHE A 21 -6.19 -18.31 -1.64
N GLY A 22 -6.43 -17.05 -1.92
CA GLY A 22 -7.63 -16.57 -2.61
C GLY A 22 -7.25 -15.99 -3.97
N GLY A 23 -8.24 -15.62 -4.78
CA GLY A 23 -8.02 -15.10 -6.14
C GLY A 23 -7.18 -13.82 -6.19
N LYS A 24 -7.12 -13.05 -5.11
CA LYS A 24 -6.38 -11.78 -5.02
C LYS A 24 -5.38 -11.71 -3.87
N TRP A 25 -5.43 -12.63 -2.92
CA TRP A 25 -4.67 -12.54 -1.67
C TRP A 25 -4.00 -13.85 -1.29
N VAL A 26 -2.88 -13.72 -0.63
CA VAL A 26 -2.23 -14.80 0.12
C VAL A 26 -2.23 -14.41 1.58
N LEU A 27 -2.79 -15.27 2.45
CA LEU A 27 -2.73 -15.14 3.90
C LEU A 27 -1.68 -16.14 4.44
N VAL A 28 -0.80 -15.67 5.31
CA VAL A 28 0.15 -16.49 6.05
C VAL A 28 -0.11 -16.34 7.53
N GLU A 29 -0.17 -17.47 8.24
CA GLU A 29 -0.28 -17.57 9.68
C GLU A 29 0.97 -18.27 10.23
N LEU A 30 1.55 -17.70 11.28
CA LEU A 30 2.75 -18.23 11.93
C LEU A 30 2.38 -18.81 13.30
N ASP A 31 3.08 -19.87 13.71
CA ASP A 31 2.97 -20.50 15.03
C ASP A 31 3.81 -19.74 16.06
N ASP A 32 3.54 -18.51 16.31
CA ASP A 32 4.18 -17.76 17.37
C ASP A 32 3.22 -17.48 18.53
N ALA A 33 3.76 -17.05 19.66
CA ALA A 33 2.97 -16.76 20.86
C ALA A 33 1.93 -15.65 20.63
N SER A 34 2.12 -14.81 19.62
CA SER A 34 1.22 -13.73 19.21
C SER A 34 0.26 -14.15 18.08
N ARG A 35 0.40 -15.37 17.54
CA ARG A 35 -0.35 -15.87 16.37
C ARG A 35 -0.31 -14.86 15.22
N THR A 36 0.88 -14.44 14.87
CA THR A 36 1.11 -13.42 13.86
C THR A 36 0.59 -13.84 12.49
N ARG A 37 -0.11 -12.94 11.84
CA ARG A 37 -0.77 -13.17 10.55
C ARG A 37 -0.57 -11.99 9.64
N SER A 38 -0.40 -12.27 8.37
CA SER A 38 -0.38 -11.23 7.36
C SER A 38 -0.83 -11.74 6.00
N HIS A 39 -1.15 -10.83 5.14
CA HIS A 39 -1.55 -11.13 3.77
C HIS A 39 -0.86 -10.21 2.77
N ALA A 40 -0.75 -10.67 1.54
CA ALA A 40 -0.20 -9.91 0.43
C ALA A 40 -1.02 -10.15 -0.85
N ALA A 41 -0.94 -9.22 -1.79
CA ALA A 41 -1.58 -9.39 -3.09
C ALA A 41 -0.92 -10.54 -3.87
N ALA A 42 -1.72 -11.33 -4.57
CA ALA A 42 -1.26 -12.44 -5.39
C ALA A 42 -0.75 -11.92 -6.76
N VAL A 43 0.51 -11.50 -6.81
CA VAL A 43 1.18 -10.95 -8.03
C VAL A 43 2.16 -11.94 -8.68
N GLY A 44 2.18 -13.14 -8.23
CA GLY A 44 3.10 -14.20 -8.65
C GLY A 44 3.37 -15.08 -7.45
N PHE A 45 3.11 -16.36 -7.61
CA PHE A 45 2.98 -17.27 -6.48
C PHE A 45 4.12 -17.17 -5.45
N ASN A 46 5.36 -17.40 -5.86
CA ASN A 46 6.48 -17.45 -4.93
C ASN A 46 6.80 -16.10 -4.28
N ARG A 47 6.72 -14.99 -5.03
CA ARG A 47 6.99 -13.65 -4.52
C ARG A 47 5.91 -13.17 -3.56
N SER A 48 4.65 -13.48 -3.87
CA SER A 48 3.52 -13.13 -2.99
C SER A 48 3.56 -13.89 -1.67
N VAL A 49 3.92 -15.17 -1.69
CA VAL A 49 4.11 -15.95 -0.47
C VAL A 49 5.29 -15.40 0.34
N ALA A 50 6.43 -15.14 -0.29
CA ALA A 50 7.60 -14.57 0.38
C ALA A 50 7.26 -13.22 1.03
N LEU A 51 6.53 -12.35 0.33
CA LEU A 51 6.09 -11.06 0.87
C LEU A 51 5.10 -11.24 2.03
N ALA A 52 4.16 -12.16 1.94
CA ALA A 52 3.21 -12.43 3.02
C ALA A 52 3.93 -12.98 4.27
N VAL A 53 4.91 -13.86 4.11
CA VAL A 53 5.76 -14.34 5.21
C VAL A 53 6.56 -13.18 5.82
N ALA A 54 7.21 -12.35 5.00
CA ALA A 54 7.98 -11.20 5.47
C ALA A 54 7.08 -10.20 6.24
N ASN A 55 5.88 -9.93 5.74
CA ASN A 55 4.88 -9.11 6.42
C ASN A 55 4.46 -9.72 7.76
N ALA A 56 4.18 -11.02 7.80
CA ALA A 56 3.81 -11.72 9.03
C ALA A 56 4.93 -11.64 10.08
N LEU A 57 6.18 -11.89 9.69
CA LEU A 57 7.34 -11.72 10.58
C LEU A 57 7.50 -10.27 11.08
N SER A 58 7.05 -9.30 10.32
CA SER A 58 7.15 -7.88 10.66
C SER A 58 6.02 -7.39 11.57
N CYS A 59 4.90 -8.11 11.67
CA CYS A 59 3.74 -7.67 12.46
C CYS A 59 4.08 -7.36 13.91
N ASN A 60 4.91 -8.19 14.56
CA ASN A 60 5.32 -7.96 15.94
C ASN A 60 6.25 -6.73 16.08
N VAL A 61 7.07 -6.50 15.07
CA VAL A 61 7.94 -5.31 15.01
C VAL A 61 7.09 -4.05 14.79
N ASN A 62 6.05 -4.14 13.99
CA ASN A 62 5.12 -3.06 13.66
C ASN A 62 3.93 -2.97 14.63
N ALA A 63 3.99 -3.65 15.78
CA ALA A 63 2.98 -3.44 16.83
C ALA A 63 2.98 -1.96 17.30
N ALA A 64 1.82 -1.46 17.71
CA ALA A 64 1.64 -0.05 18.04
C ALA A 64 2.66 0.49 19.06
N SER A 65 2.94 -0.30 20.13
CA SER A 65 3.97 0.06 21.13
C SER A 65 5.36 0.14 20.51
N GLY A 66 5.73 -0.87 19.70
CA GLY A 66 7.04 -0.92 19.04
C GLY A 66 7.25 0.19 18.01
N LEU A 67 6.20 0.61 17.29
CA LEU A 67 6.26 1.77 16.39
C LEU A 67 6.51 3.06 17.16
N ARG A 68 5.74 3.31 18.22
CA ARG A 68 5.89 4.52 19.06
C ARG A 68 7.25 4.58 19.77
N GLU A 69 7.74 3.45 20.29
CA GLU A 69 9.08 3.37 20.90
C GLU A 69 10.22 3.70 19.93
N ARG A 70 10.03 3.46 18.64
CA ARG A 70 10.98 3.79 17.57
C ARG A 70 10.77 5.18 16.98
N GLY A 71 9.82 5.97 17.53
CA GLY A 71 9.58 7.35 17.15
C GLY A 71 8.68 7.54 15.92
N PHE A 72 8.00 6.48 15.45
CA PHE A 72 7.03 6.61 14.36
C PHE A 72 5.69 7.13 14.89
N GLU A 73 5.06 8.01 14.11
CA GLU A 73 3.70 8.48 14.39
C GLU A 73 2.69 7.48 13.83
N LEU A 74 1.86 6.93 14.72
CA LEU A 74 0.82 5.96 14.38
C LEU A 74 -0.56 6.61 14.49
N SER A 75 -1.34 6.53 13.40
CA SER A 75 -2.79 6.73 13.38
C SER A 75 -3.50 5.38 13.35
N GLU A 76 -4.45 5.16 14.26
CA GLU A 76 -5.28 3.94 14.31
C GLU A 76 -6.31 3.88 13.18
N GLU A 77 -6.43 4.95 12.39
CA GLU A 77 -7.20 5.02 11.16
C GLU A 77 -6.31 5.40 9.99
N ARG A 78 -6.77 5.15 8.77
CA ARG A 78 -6.08 5.63 7.59
C ARG A 78 -6.28 7.13 7.48
N ASP A 79 -5.21 7.87 7.66
CA ASP A 79 -5.21 9.33 7.53
C ASP A 79 -4.82 9.75 6.10
N TYR A 80 -5.71 10.48 5.45
CA TYR A 80 -5.53 11.03 4.09
C TYR A 80 -5.55 12.57 4.08
N SER A 81 -5.49 13.21 5.24
CA SER A 81 -5.50 14.67 5.41
C SER A 81 -4.32 15.39 4.73
N PHE A 82 -3.30 14.63 4.31
CA PHE A 82 -2.17 15.15 3.53
C PHE A 82 -2.53 15.53 2.10
N LEU A 83 -3.65 15.04 1.55
CA LEU A 83 -4.13 15.38 0.21
C LEU A 83 -4.67 16.81 0.18
N ARG A 84 -4.31 17.56 -0.85
CA ARG A 84 -4.77 18.95 -1.08
C ARG A 84 -5.51 19.04 -2.40
N PRO A 85 -6.49 19.95 -2.53
CA PRO A 85 -7.29 20.07 -3.75
C PRO A 85 -6.48 20.38 -5.01
N ASP A 86 -5.36 21.08 -4.90
CA ASP A 86 -4.46 21.49 -5.98
C ASP A 86 -3.27 20.55 -6.22
N ASP A 87 -3.17 19.45 -5.49
CA ASP A 87 -2.11 18.46 -5.68
C ASP A 87 -2.19 17.77 -7.05
N ALA A 88 -1.05 17.62 -7.70
CA ALA A 88 -0.84 16.68 -8.77
C ALA A 88 -0.60 15.28 -8.16
N VAL A 89 -1.64 14.45 -8.14
CA VAL A 89 -1.60 13.13 -7.53
C VAL A 89 -1.37 12.06 -8.58
N VAL A 90 -0.36 11.21 -8.37
CA VAL A 90 -0.08 10.04 -9.19
C VAL A 90 -0.18 8.78 -8.34
N LEU A 91 -0.99 7.82 -8.77
CA LEU A 91 -1.16 6.54 -8.10
C LEU A 91 -0.62 5.41 -8.98
N ILE A 92 0.29 4.61 -8.44
CA ILE A 92 0.76 3.39 -9.07
C ILE A 92 -0.05 2.22 -8.52
N GLY A 93 -1.01 1.76 -9.32
CA GLY A 93 -2.05 0.80 -8.96
C GLY A 93 -3.34 1.45 -8.47
N ALA A 94 -4.46 1.11 -9.12
CA ALA A 94 -5.79 1.52 -8.70
C ALA A 94 -6.21 0.75 -7.45
N GLY A 95 -6.01 1.35 -6.30
CA GLY A 95 -6.30 0.77 -4.98
C GLY A 95 -7.10 1.71 -4.09
N MET A 96 -7.07 1.47 -2.79
CA MET A 96 -7.91 2.18 -1.81
C MET A 96 -7.69 3.69 -1.78
N LEU A 97 -6.46 4.16 -2.00
CA LEU A 97 -6.13 5.59 -2.00
C LEU A 97 -6.80 6.34 -3.17
N MET A 98 -7.19 5.64 -4.24
CA MET A 98 -7.81 6.26 -5.41
C MET A 98 -9.14 6.95 -5.08
N ARG A 99 -9.97 6.36 -4.20
CA ARG A 99 -11.22 6.98 -3.80
C ARG A 99 -10.98 8.31 -3.07
N GLU A 100 -10.09 8.28 -2.09
CA GLU A 100 -9.77 9.43 -1.26
C GLU A 100 -9.14 10.56 -2.10
N ALA A 101 -8.20 10.21 -2.98
CA ALA A 101 -7.59 11.17 -3.88
C ALA A 101 -8.59 11.77 -4.88
N ARG A 102 -9.50 10.95 -5.45
CA ARG A 102 -10.57 11.42 -6.33
C ARG A 102 -11.48 12.43 -5.63
N ASP A 103 -11.80 12.19 -4.37
CA ASP A 103 -12.74 13.03 -3.62
C ASP A 103 -12.06 14.31 -3.08
N ALA A 104 -10.75 14.27 -2.86
CA ALA A 104 -9.98 15.40 -2.31
C ALA A 104 -9.34 16.30 -3.36
N CYS A 105 -8.98 15.78 -4.54
CA CYS A 105 -8.12 16.46 -5.50
C CYS A 105 -8.84 16.70 -6.84
N ALA A 106 -8.48 17.80 -7.50
CA ALA A 106 -9.09 18.17 -8.78
C ALA A 106 -8.69 17.20 -9.91
N ARG A 107 -7.52 16.56 -9.81
CA ARG A 107 -7.04 15.59 -10.79
C ARG A 107 -6.21 14.50 -10.15
N VAL A 108 -6.44 13.26 -10.59
CA VAL A 108 -5.68 12.07 -10.20
C VAL A 108 -5.25 11.32 -11.45
N ASP A 109 -3.97 11.07 -11.62
CA ASP A 109 -3.43 10.22 -12.66
C ASP A 109 -3.11 8.83 -12.05
N VAL A 110 -3.64 7.76 -12.66
CA VAL A 110 -3.47 6.38 -12.16
C VAL A 110 -2.74 5.57 -13.21
N VAL A 111 -1.59 5.03 -12.84
CA VAL A 111 -0.85 4.07 -13.66
C VAL A 111 -1.23 2.66 -13.21
N ASP A 112 -1.76 1.85 -14.12
CA ASP A 112 -2.15 0.47 -13.80
C ASP A 112 -1.86 -0.45 -14.98
N MET A 113 -1.50 -1.71 -14.69
CA MET A 113 -1.24 -2.72 -15.73
C MET A 113 -2.53 -3.28 -16.35
N ARG A 114 -3.69 -3.04 -15.73
CA ARG A 114 -4.99 -3.42 -16.25
C ARG A 114 -5.43 -2.46 -17.33
N ALA A 115 -6.21 -2.98 -18.31
CA ALA A 115 -6.77 -2.11 -19.33
C ALA A 115 -7.67 -1.02 -18.71
N PRO A 116 -7.59 0.24 -19.19
CA PRO A 116 -8.44 1.32 -18.68
C PRO A 116 -9.95 0.98 -18.68
N SER A 117 -10.42 0.21 -19.66
CA SER A 117 -11.82 -0.21 -19.78
C SER A 117 -12.36 -1.00 -18.59
N VAL A 118 -11.49 -1.65 -17.78
CA VAL A 118 -11.93 -2.35 -16.56
C VAL A 118 -11.90 -1.46 -15.31
N LEU A 119 -11.45 -0.22 -15.46
CA LEU A 119 -11.28 0.76 -14.38
C LEU A 119 -12.30 1.90 -14.45
N TYR A 120 -12.88 2.17 -15.64
CA TYR A 120 -13.94 3.12 -15.83
C TYR A 120 -15.33 2.49 -15.63
N SER A 121 -16.25 3.33 -15.17
CA SER A 121 -17.68 3.03 -15.18
C SER A 121 -18.37 3.83 -16.27
N ALA A 122 -19.34 3.24 -16.95
CA ALA A 122 -20.17 3.90 -17.94
C ALA A 122 -21.65 3.83 -17.52
N SER A 123 -22.38 4.93 -17.72
CA SER A 123 -23.83 5.00 -17.59
C SER A 123 -24.42 5.46 -18.91
N PHE A 124 -25.49 4.80 -19.36
CA PHE A 124 -26.19 5.12 -20.60
C PHE A 124 -27.65 5.47 -20.24
N ASP A 125 -28.09 6.64 -20.66
CA ASP A 125 -29.47 7.09 -20.49
C ASP A 125 -29.95 7.86 -21.73
N ALA A 126 -31.15 8.46 -21.66
CA ALA A 126 -31.72 9.24 -22.77
C ALA A 126 -30.90 10.50 -23.13
N GLU A 127 -30.07 10.97 -22.21
CA GLU A 127 -29.22 12.15 -22.37
C GLU A 127 -27.86 11.81 -22.98
N GLY A 128 -27.50 10.49 -23.04
CA GLY A 128 -26.29 10.00 -23.67
C GLY A 128 -25.42 9.11 -22.78
N GLU A 129 -24.14 9.02 -23.12
CA GLU A 129 -23.13 8.25 -22.39
C GLU A 129 -22.42 9.14 -21.37
N ARG A 130 -22.31 8.66 -20.14
CA ARG A 130 -21.49 9.26 -19.07
C ARG A 130 -20.43 8.30 -18.61
N LEU A 131 -19.16 8.71 -18.72
CA LEU A 131 -18.01 7.95 -18.23
C LEU A 131 -17.52 8.55 -16.90
N GLY A 132 -17.09 7.70 -16.01
CA GLY A 132 -16.57 8.12 -14.71
C GLY A 132 -15.54 7.15 -14.13
N PRO A 133 -14.75 7.65 -13.20
CA PRO A 133 -14.71 9.00 -12.63
C PRO A 133 -14.10 10.05 -13.60
N THR A 134 -14.62 11.27 -13.59
CA THR A 134 -14.24 12.32 -14.58
C THR A 134 -12.90 13.01 -14.28
N ASN A 135 -12.50 13.04 -13.01
CA ASN A 135 -11.23 13.64 -12.56
C ASN A 135 -10.10 12.62 -12.38
N VAL A 136 -10.32 11.36 -12.78
CA VAL A 136 -9.28 10.31 -12.75
C VAL A 136 -8.91 9.95 -14.18
N ARG A 137 -7.62 9.92 -14.48
CA ARG A 137 -7.07 9.51 -15.77
C ARG A 137 -6.24 8.25 -15.59
N PHE A 138 -6.47 7.27 -16.44
CA PHE A 138 -5.72 6.00 -16.42
C PHE A 138 -4.64 5.99 -17.50
N HIS A 139 -3.46 5.51 -17.14
CA HIS A 139 -2.26 5.46 -17.95
C HIS A 139 -1.63 4.08 -17.91
N GLY A 140 -0.85 3.75 -18.93
CA GLY A 140 -0.01 2.57 -18.95
C GLY A 140 1.29 2.74 -18.16
N PRO A 141 2.01 1.64 -17.90
CA PRO A 141 3.29 1.68 -17.18
C PRO A 141 4.36 2.56 -17.83
N GLU A 142 4.28 2.76 -19.15
CA GLU A 142 5.19 3.60 -19.95
C GLU A 142 5.19 5.07 -19.54
N ASP A 143 4.08 5.56 -19.00
CA ASP A 143 3.92 6.96 -18.58
C ASP A 143 4.43 7.21 -17.15
N THR A 144 4.84 6.16 -16.42
CA THR A 144 5.16 6.23 -14.99
C THR A 144 6.17 7.34 -14.67
N ARG A 145 7.30 7.37 -15.37
CA ARG A 145 8.37 8.33 -15.10
C ARG A 145 7.91 9.76 -15.25
N ASP A 146 7.33 10.07 -16.41
CA ASP A 146 6.88 11.44 -16.72
C ASP A 146 5.82 11.96 -15.77
N LEU A 147 4.97 11.08 -15.26
CA LEU A 147 3.93 11.42 -14.29
C LEU A 147 4.54 11.63 -12.90
N VAL A 148 5.37 10.70 -12.42
CA VAL A 148 5.98 10.75 -11.08
C VAL A 148 6.87 11.98 -10.92
N GLU A 149 7.68 12.34 -11.93
CA GLU A 149 8.58 13.49 -11.89
C GLU A 149 7.85 14.85 -11.75
N ARG A 150 6.56 14.89 -12.08
CA ARG A 150 5.72 16.10 -12.00
C ARG A 150 4.72 16.08 -10.84
N ALA A 151 4.70 15.01 -10.06
CA ALA A 151 3.73 14.83 -9.00
C ALA A 151 4.10 15.62 -7.73
N ASP A 152 3.08 16.10 -7.02
CA ASP A 152 3.20 16.56 -5.63
C ASP A 152 3.05 15.38 -4.66
N VAL A 153 2.19 14.43 -5.01
CA VAL A 153 1.89 13.21 -4.24
C VAL A 153 2.03 11.99 -5.12
N VAL A 154 2.83 11.04 -4.69
CA VAL A 154 2.95 9.72 -5.33
C VAL A 154 2.46 8.65 -4.36
N GLY A 155 1.40 7.94 -4.74
CA GLY A 155 0.89 6.79 -4.00
C GLY A 155 1.22 5.49 -4.74
N VAL A 156 1.79 4.51 -4.04
CA VAL A 156 2.18 3.23 -4.63
C VAL A 156 1.51 2.09 -3.87
N THR A 157 0.87 1.17 -4.59
CA THR A 157 0.33 -0.03 -3.95
C THR A 157 1.44 -0.91 -3.40
N GLY A 158 1.23 -1.51 -2.22
CA GLY A 158 2.14 -2.50 -1.65
C GLY A 158 2.40 -3.72 -2.56
N CYS A 159 1.59 -3.93 -3.61
CA CYS A 159 1.87 -4.95 -4.63
C CYS A 159 3.18 -4.71 -5.38
N ALA A 160 3.64 -3.45 -5.44
CA ALA A 160 4.90 -3.06 -6.03
C ALA A 160 6.14 -3.66 -5.31
N LEU A 161 5.98 -4.13 -4.09
CA LEU A 161 6.99 -4.92 -3.38
C LEU A 161 7.17 -6.32 -4.01
N ALA A 162 6.05 -6.96 -4.40
CA ALA A 162 6.10 -8.31 -4.95
C ALA A 162 6.70 -8.35 -6.37
N ASN A 163 6.52 -7.30 -7.17
CA ASN A 163 7.12 -7.20 -8.51
C ASN A 163 8.40 -6.34 -8.53
N GLU A 164 8.88 -5.91 -7.35
CA GLU A 164 10.11 -5.14 -7.16
C GLU A 164 10.10 -3.71 -7.76
N SER A 165 8.99 -3.26 -8.36
CA SER A 165 8.92 -1.93 -8.98
C SER A 165 8.96 -0.77 -7.96
N LEU A 166 8.67 -1.03 -6.68
CA LEU A 166 8.73 0.00 -5.64
C LEU A 166 10.10 0.69 -5.57
N PHE A 167 11.19 -0.05 -5.77
CA PHE A 167 12.54 0.51 -5.67
C PHE A 167 12.83 1.53 -6.79
N GLU A 168 12.42 1.22 -8.02
CA GLU A 168 12.57 2.13 -9.15
C GLU A 168 11.68 3.36 -8.99
N ILE A 169 10.43 3.16 -8.54
CA ILE A 169 9.49 4.26 -8.28
C ILE A 169 10.02 5.17 -7.16
N ALA A 170 10.62 4.62 -6.11
CA ALA A 170 11.21 5.41 -5.03
C ALA A 170 12.33 6.34 -5.53
N GLU A 171 13.16 5.87 -6.47
CA GLU A 171 14.18 6.71 -7.10
C GLU A 171 13.57 7.88 -7.90
N MET A 172 12.48 7.62 -8.63
CA MET A 172 11.77 8.65 -9.39
C MET A 172 11.03 9.64 -8.47
N ALA A 173 10.51 9.16 -7.34
CA ALA A 173 9.72 9.94 -6.38
C ALA A 173 10.59 10.77 -5.42
N ARG A 174 11.92 10.81 -5.60
CA ARG A 174 12.80 11.67 -4.81
C ARG A 174 12.41 13.13 -4.96
N GLY A 175 12.02 13.76 -3.86
CA GLY A 175 11.65 15.16 -3.85
C GLY A 175 10.17 15.48 -3.99
N VAL A 176 9.30 14.50 -4.23
CA VAL A 176 7.85 14.70 -4.12
C VAL A 176 7.46 15.08 -2.68
N ARG A 177 6.40 15.86 -2.52
CA ARG A 177 5.94 16.30 -1.20
C ARG A 177 5.48 15.12 -0.33
N GLU A 178 4.73 14.20 -0.90
CA GLU A 178 4.30 12.97 -0.20
C GLU A 178 4.57 11.75 -1.08
N PHE A 179 5.29 10.80 -0.53
CA PHE A 179 5.47 9.48 -1.12
C PHE A 179 4.81 8.45 -0.22
N VAL A 180 3.69 7.90 -0.66
CA VAL A 180 2.81 7.06 0.14
C VAL A 180 2.82 5.63 -0.37
N VAL A 181 3.10 4.65 0.49
CA VAL A 181 2.87 3.24 0.16
C VAL A 181 1.57 2.79 0.82
N PHE A 182 0.66 2.20 0.04
CA PHE A 182 -0.66 1.84 0.54
C PHE A 182 -1.05 0.39 0.24
N GLY A 183 -1.94 -0.15 1.06
CA GLY A 183 -2.50 -1.48 0.90
C GLY A 183 -1.95 -2.53 1.85
N PRO A 184 -2.65 -3.66 1.98
CA PRO A 184 -2.34 -4.67 3.00
C PRO A 184 -0.98 -5.35 2.83
N SER A 185 -0.40 -5.27 1.63
CA SER A 185 0.95 -5.81 1.36
C SER A 185 2.09 -4.95 1.94
N ALA A 186 1.79 -3.75 2.47
CA ALA A 186 2.78 -2.80 2.96
C ALA A 186 2.99 -2.93 4.48
N GLN A 187 3.41 -4.11 4.95
CA GLN A 187 3.60 -4.38 6.38
C GLN A 187 5.05 -4.77 6.73
N LEU A 188 6.00 -4.54 5.84
CA LEU A 188 7.43 -4.71 6.15
C LEU A 188 7.89 -3.74 7.25
N PRO A 189 9.07 -3.93 7.87
CA PRO A 189 9.57 -2.99 8.86
C PRO A 189 9.56 -1.56 8.32
N MET A 190 9.08 -0.60 9.10
CA MET A 190 8.89 0.79 8.66
C MET A 190 10.21 1.47 8.27
N GLU A 191 11.32 1.04 8.85
CA GLU A 191 12.66 1.51 8.50
C GLU A 191 13.05 1.23 7.04
N LEU A 192 12.51 0.18 6.42
CA LEU A 192 12.71 -0.07 4.99
C LEU A 192 12.05 1.02 4.15
N PHE A 193 10.81 1.37 4.49
CA PHE A 193 10.08 2.42 3.79
C PHE A 193 10.72 3.79 4.00
N GLU A 194 11.20 4.08 5.21
CA GLU A 194 11.95 5.30 5.54
C GLU A 194 13.21 5.42 4.66
N GLN A 195 14.00 4.36 4.53
CA GLN A 195 15.19 4.31 3.65
C GLN A 195 14.86 4.56 2.17
N LEU A 196 13.65 4.22 1.73
CA LEU A 196 13.16 4.48 0.38
C LEU A 196 12.59 5.91 0.21
N GLY A 197 12.60 6.73 1.27
CA GLY A 197 12.05 8.08 1.25
C GLY A 197 10.52 8.14 1.30
N VAL A 198 9.87 7.03 1.67
CA VAL A 198 8.42 6.99 1.91
C VAL A 198 8.08 7.88 3.09
N THR A 199 7.04 8.71 2.95
CA THR A 199 6.58 9.61 4.02
C THR A 199 5.43 9.02 4.83
N ARG A 200 4.66 8.12 4.22
CA ARG A 200 3.51 7.48 4.86
C ARG A 200 3.33 6.06 4.38
N VAL A 201 2.93 5.19 5.30
CA VAL A 201 2.45 3.85 4.98
C VAL A 201 1.02 3.74 5.47
N ALA A 202 0.06 3.52 4.55
CA ALA A 202 -1.35 3.29 4.86
C ALA A 202 -1.69 1.81 4.61
N THR A 203 -1.84 1.02 5.65
CA THR A 203 -1.97 -0.44 5.53
C THR A 203 -3.10 -0.99 6.39
N SER A 204 -3.15 -2.28 6.62
CA SER A 204 -4.11 -2.93 7.53
C SER A 204 -3.50 -4.15 8.20
N ARG A 205 -3.97 -4.45 9.40
CA ARG A 205 -3.66 -5.67 10.14
C ARG A 205 -4.85 -6.61 10.12
N VAL A 206 -4.59 -7.91 10.08
CA VAL A 206 -5.63 -8.94 10.20
C VAL A 206 -6.00 -9.08 11.68
N VAL A 207 -7.28 -8.89 11.99
CA VAL A 207 -7.82 -9.03 13.36
C VAL A 207 -8.62 -10.32 13.52
N ASP A 208 -9.26 -10.80 12.43
CA ASP A 208 -9.96 -12.08 12.39
C ASP A 208 -9.54 -12.88 11.15
N ALA A 209 -8.62 -13.84 11.36
CA ALA A 209 -8.14 -14.67 10.26
C ALA A 209 -9.18 -15.69 9.81
N ALA A 210 -10.05 -16.17 10.69
CA ALA A 210 -11.09 -17.13 10.31
C ALA A 210 -12.10 -16.48 9.38
N ALA A 211 -12.58 -15.27 9.72
CA ALA A 211 -13.45 -14.49 8.86
C ALA A 211 -12.76 -14.13 7.53
N LEU A 212 -11.45 -13.78 7.55
CA LEU A 212 -10.71 -13.50 6.32
C LEU A 212 -10.63 -14.72 5.40
N VAL A 213 -10.31 -15.90 5.94
CA VAL A 213 -10.26 -17.17 5.19
C VAL A 213 -11.62 -17.50 4.59
N GLU A 214 -12.69 -17.38 5.38
CA GLU A 214 -14.06 -17.61 4.91
C GLU A 214 -14.42 -16.67 3.75
N GLY A 215 -14.12 -15.37 3.89
CA GLY A 215 -14.33 -14.40 2.81
C GLY A 215 -13.50 -14.70 1.55
N MET A 216 -12.28 -15.23 1.70
CA MET A 216 -11.46 -15.70 0.57
C MET A 216 -12.04 -16.92 -0.12
N LEU A 217 -12.60 -17.88 0.63
CA LEU A 217 -13.19 -19.12 0.12
C LEU A 217 -14.53 -18.89 -0.59
N THR A 218 -15.31 -17.92 -0.13
CA THR A 218 -16.59 -17.54 -0.78
C THR A 218 -16.40 -16.77 -2.09
N GLY A 219 -15.21 -16.23 -2.33
CA GLY A 219 -14.76 -15.74 -3.66
C GLY A 219 -15.38 -14.46 -4.17
N PHE A 220 -16.30 -13.82 -3.43
CA PHE A 220 -17.06 -12.67 -3.92
C PHE A 220 -16.52 -11.31 -3.45
N GLU A 221 -15.72 -11.26 -2.40
CA GLU A 221 -15.17 -10.02 -1.91
C GLU A 221 -13.67 -9.90 -2.17
N SER A 222 -13.28 -8.82 -2.81
CA SER A 222 -11.89 -8.56 -3.19
C SER A 222 -10.97 -8.23 -2.01
N SER A 223 -11.53 -8.02 -0.82
CA SER A 223 -10.80 -7.56 0.38
C SER A 223 -11.11 -8.38 1.65
N GLY A 224 -11.87 -9.47 1.53
CA GLY A 224 -12.41 -10.17 2.67
C GLY A 224 -13.49 -9.36 3.40
N PRO A 225 -14.14 -9.92 4.44
CA PRO A 225 -15.07 -9.18 5.27
C PRO A 225 -14.40 -7.92 5.83
N ARG A 226 -15.10 -6.79 5.79
CA ARG A 226 -14.55 -5.50 6.27
C ARG A 226 -14.08 -5.56 7.71
N ASP A 227 -14.70 -6.42 8.51
CA ASP A 227 -14.41 -6.60 9.93
C ASP A 227 -13.23 -7.56 10.20
N ALA A 228 -12.71 -8.23 9.18
CA ALA A 228 -11.57 -9.15 9.33
C ALA A 228 -10.20 -8.43 9.38
N SER A 229 -10.16 -7.14 9.04
CA SER A 229 -8.93 -6.35 9.07
C SER A 229 -9.20 -4.90 9.48
N GLU A 230 -8.28 -4.33 10.24
CA GLU A 230 -8.28 -2.93 10.66
C GLU A 230 -7.23 -2.14 9.89
N GLY A 231 -7.63 -0.97 9.39
CA GLY A 231 -6.70 -0.04 8.73
C GLY A 231 -5.95 0.79 9.74
N TYR A 232 -4.69 1.10 9.42
CA TYR A 232 -3.90 2.07 10.16
C TYR A 232 -2.92 2.79 9.22
N ALA A 233 -2.35 3.91 9.69
CA ALA A 233 -1.32 4.62 8.97
C ALA A 233 -0.12 4.94 9.87
N VAL A 234 1.06 4.95 9.27
CA VAL A 234 2.31 5.34 9.92
C VAL A 234 2.93 6.49 9.15
N SER A 235 3.18 7.61 9.83
CA SER A 235 3.97 8.71 9.28
C SER A 235 5.45 8.47 9.57
N LEU A 236 6.27 8.62 8.56
CA LEU A 236 7.70 8.37 8.60
C LEU A 236 8.46 9.70 8.58
N PRO A 237 9.48 9.88 9.44
CA PRO A 237 10.26 11.11 9.44
C PRO A 237 11.04 11.25 8.13
N ARG A 238 11.15 12.46 7.62
CA ARG A 238 12.07 12.79 6.53
C ARG A 238 13.38 13.28 7.10
N GLU A 239 14.44 12.52 6.94
CA GLU A 239 15.77 13.06 7.14
C GLU A 239 16.11 14.04 6.00
N GLY A 240 16.14 15.34 6.33
CA GLY A 240 16.93 16.33 5.60
C GLY A 240 16.50 16.76 4.19
N VAL A 241 15.32 16.42 3.70
CA VAL A 241 14.85 16.95 2.40
C VAL A 241 14.13 18.28 2.61
N ALA A 242 14.90 19.39 2.52
CA ALA A 242 14.28 20.69 2.31
C ALA A 242 13.47 20.63 1.01
N CYS A 243 12.16 20.88 1.11
CA CYS A 243 11.26 20.96 -0.03
C CYS A 243 11.83 21.99 -1.02
N ALA A 244 12.28 21.53 -2.18
CA ALA A 244 12.82 22.44 -3.19
C ALA A 244 11.66 23.35 -3.66
N PRO A 245 11.87 24.69 -3.77
CA PRO A 245 10.83 25.57 -4.26
C PRO A 245 10.50 25.22 -5.72
N ARG A 246 9.22 25.19 -6.05
CA ARG A 246 8.71 24.95 -7.42
C ARG A 246 9.46 25.84 -8.41
N ARG A 247 10.02 25.26 -9.45
CA ARG A 247 10.40 26.02 -10.64
C ARG A 247 9.10 26.39 -11.35
N GLY A 248 8.82 27.70 -11.35
CA GLY A 248 7.70 28.30 -12.06
C GLY A 248 7.81 28.16 -13.58
#